data_2e9aa7220a4b4df10df71ac50319b7d5
#
_entry.id   2e9aa7220a4b4df10df71ac50319b7d5
#
_cell.length_a   1.000
_cell.length_b   1.000
_cell.length_c   1.000
_cell.angle_alpha   90.00
_cell.angle_beta   90.00
_cell.angle_gamma   90.00
#
_symmetry.space_group_name_H-M   'P 1'
#
loop_
_entity.id
_entity.type
_entity.pdbx_description
1 polymer ?
#
loop_
_entity_poly.entity_id
_entity_poly.type
_entity_poly.pdbx_seq_one_letter_code
_entity_poly.pdbx_strand_id
1 'polypeptide(L)'
;DYSVEDVKRLTCSVKIQHTLAHRGSEKLWSLLHSEDYVNTLGAMTGNQAMQQVRAGLKAIYLSGWQIAADNNLSGGMYPDQSIYPANSGPELVKKINRTLSRADEIEVLENGTPERDWFAPIIADAEAGFGGVLNAFEITRNYIESGASGVHFEDQLAAEKKCGHMGGKVLIPVKQHIANLNAARLAADISGTPT
;
A
#
# COMPACT_ATOMS: atom_id res chain seq x y z
N ASP A 1 7.64 -3.88 -21.40
CA ASP A 1 6.27 -3.50 -21.78
C ASP A 1 5.44 -4.75 -22.00
N TYR A 2 4.15 -4.71 -21.69
CA TYR A 2 3.17 -5.78 -21.89
C TYR A 2 1.94 -5.21 -22.59
N SER A 3 1.15 -6.10 -23.20
CA SER A 3 -0.04 -5.76 -23.96
C SER A 3 -1.33 -6.03 -23.18
N VAL A 4 -2.46 -5.51 -23.68
CA VAL A 4 -3.79 -5.82 -23.14
C VAL A 4 -4.09 -7.32 -23.22
N GLU A 5 -3.59 -8.00 -24.26
CA GLU A 5 -3.76 -9.45 -24.39
C GLU A 5 -2.96 -10.23 -23.35
N ASP A 6 -1.80 -9.73 -22.94
CA ASP A 6 -1.03 -10.32 -21.82
C ASP A 6 -1.79 -10.19 -20.51
N VAL A 7 -2.39 -9.04 -20.23
CA VAL A 7 -3.25 -8.83 -19.04
C VAL A 7 -4.40 -9.81 -19.05
N LYS A 8 -5.15 -9.92 -20.15
CA LYS A 8 -6.27 -10.88 -20.26
C LYS A 8 -5.84 -12.32 -20.03
N ARG A 9 -4.69 -12.71 -20.59
CA ARG A 9 -4.15 -14.07 -20.46
C ARG A 9 -3.71 -14.40 -19.03
N LEU A 10 -3.21 -13.40 -18.29
CA LEU A 10 -2.70 -13.55 -16.94
C LEU A 10 -3.79 -13.37 -15.87
N THR A 11 -4.93 -12.78 -16.21
CA THR A 11 -6.07 -12.65 -15.31
C THR A 11 -6.70 -14.02 -15.08
N CYS A 12 -7.08 -14.32 -13.85
CA CYS A 12 -7.73 -15.58 -13.50
C CYS A 12 -9.14 -15.70 -14.11
N SER A 13 -9.63 -16.94 -14.25
CA SER A 13 -10.95 -17.22 -14.83
C SER A 13 -12.14 -16.70 -14.00
N VAL A 14 -11.90 -16.45 -12.72
CA VAL A 14 -12.90 -15.90 -11.78
C VAL A 14 -12.56 -14.45 -11.49
N LYS A 15 -13.54 -13.55 -11.65
CA LYS A 15 -13.37 -12.15 -11.32
C LYS A 15 -13.36 -11.96 -9.81
N ILE A 16 -12.19 -11.66 -9.26
CA ILE A 16 -12.03 -11.26 -7.86
C ILE A 16 -12.18 -9.75 -7.77
N GLN A 17 -12.97 -9.28 -6.82
CA GLN A 17 -13.19 -7.84 -6.61
C GLN A 17 -12.34 -7.35 -5.43
N HIS A 18 -11.47 -6.38 -5.70
CA HIS A 18 -10.66 -5.71 -4.69
C HIS A 18 -11.28 -4.34 -4.35
N THR A 19 -12.50 -4.36 -3.81
CA THR A 19 -13.36 -3.17 -3.62
C THR A 19 -12.66 -2.03 -2.89
N LEU A 20 -11.96 -2.33 -1.78
CA LEU A 20 -11.30 -1.28 -0.99
C LEU A 20 -10.10 -0.67 -1.73
N ALA A 21 -9.30 -1.50 -2.41
CA ALA A 21 -8.18 -1.01 -3.21
C ALA A 21 -8.68 -0.14 -4.36
N HIS A 22 -9.68 -0.60 -5.11
CA HIS A 22 -10.25 0.12 -6.24
C HIS A 22 -10.83 1.49 -5.79
N ARG A 23 -11.74 1.48 -4.81
CA ARG A 23 -12.34 2.69 -4.26
C ARG A 23 -11.29 3.66 -3.71
N GLY A 24 -10.35 3.13 -2.95
CA GLY A 24 -9.29 3.92 -2.33
C GLY A 24 -8.35 4.55 -3.37
N SER A 25 -8.01 3.82 -4.43
CA SER A 25 -7.15 4.33 -5.52
C SER A 25 -7.81 5.46 -6.30
N GLU A 26 -9.10 5.32 -6.65
CA GLU A 26 -9.86 6.39 -7.30
C GLU A 26 -9.96 7.63 -6.42
N LYS A 27 -10.23 7.43 -5.11
CA LYS A 27 -10.27 8.52 -4.14
C LYS A 27 -8.92 9.21 -4.00
N LEU A 28 -7.82 8.44 -3.90
CA LEU A 28 -6.47 8.98 -3.82
C LEU A 28 -6.13 9.81 -5.06
N TRP A 29 -6.42 9.27 -6.24
CA TRP A 29 -6.19 9.98 -7.51
C TRP A 29 -6.97 11.30 -7.57
N SER A 30 -8.23 11.28 -7.16
CA SER A 30 -9.05 12.49 -7.07
C SER A 30 -8.45 13.52 -6.10
N LEU A 31 -8.05 13.11 -4.91
CA LEU A 31 -7.44 13.98 -3.91
C LEU A 31 -6.15 14.64 -4.44
N LEU A 32 -5.28 13.87 -5.11
CA LEU A 32 -4.03 14.38 -5.68
C LEU A 32 -4.23 15.43 -6.78
N HIS A 33 -5.42 15.49 -7.39
CA HIS A 33 -5.74 16.46 -8.45
C HIS A 33 -6.64 17.62 -8.01
N SER A 34 -7.31 17.49 -6.87
CA SER A 34 -8.27 18.48 -6.39
C SER A 34 -7.79 19.28 -5.19
N GLU A 35 -6.80 18.77 -4.45
CA GLU A 35 -6.29 19.40 -3.24
C GLU A 35 -4.90 20.00 -3.47
N ASP A 36 -4.62 21.11 -2.83
CA ASP A 36 -3.28 21.72 -2.85
C ASP A 36 -2.22 20.78 -2.27
N TYR A 37 -2.62 19.98 -1.29
CA TYR A 37 -1.83 18.89 -0.69
C TYR A 37 -2.74 17.90 0.03
N VAL A 38 -2.31 16.64 0.12
CA VAL A 38 -3.04 15.58 0.83
C VAL A 38 -2.42 15.34 2.19
N ASN A 39 -3.12 15.74 3.25
CA ASN A 39 -2.67 15.50 4.62
C ASN A 39 -2.72 14.02 4.96
N THR A 40 -1.57 13.48 5.37
CA THR A 40 -1.43 12.09 5.81
C THR A 40 -0.38 11.97 6.90
N LEU A 41 -0.57 11.00 7.78
CA LEU A 41 0.39 10.60 8.81
C LEU A 41 0.56 9.09 8.80
N GLY A 42 1.69 8.62 9.30
CA GLY A 42 1.93 7.20 9.52
C GLY A 42 0.96 6.63 10.56
N ALA A 43 0.47 5.40 10.31
CA ALA A 43 -0.33 4.65 11.27
C ALA A 43 0.19 3.23 11.40
N MET A 44 0.48 2.79 12.63
CA MET A 44 0.91 1.45 12.95
C MET A 44 -0.22 0.58 13.52
N THR A 45 -1.33 1.19 13.88
CA THR A 45 -2.49 0.48 14.44
C THR A 45 -3.77 0.98 13.79
N GLY A 46 -4.79 0.13 13.77
CA GLY A 46 -6.12 0.53 13.29
C GLY A 46 -6.68 1.71 14.11
N ASN A 47 -6.44 1.75 15.42
CA ASN A 47 -6.90 2.85 16.26
C ASN A 47 -6.23 4.18 15.90
N GLN A 48 -4.94 4.20 15.60
CA GLN A 48 -4.27 5.42 15.11
C GLN A 48 -4.90 5.90 13.79
N ALA A 49 -5.10 5.00 12.84
CA ALA A 49 -5.76 5.32 11.57
C ALA A 49 -7.18 5.86 11.78
N MET A 50 -7.97 5.23 12.63
CA MET A 50 -9.32 5.69 12.97
C MET A 50 -9.29 7.11 13.58
N GLN A 51 -8.36 7.41 14.49
CA GLN A 51 -8.23 8.74 15.07
C GLN A 51 -7.77 9.77 14.03
N GLN A 52 -6.91 9.40 13.09
CA GLN A 52 -6.50 10.26 11.98
C GLN A 52 -7.71 10.63 11.10
N VAL A 53 -8.56 9.67 10.74
CA VAL A 53 -9.78 9.93 9.98
C VAL A 53 -10.73 10.84 10.75
N ARG A 54 -10.92 10.62 12.04
CA ARG A 54 -11.71 11.50 12.91
C ARG A 54 -11.17 12.94 12.98
N ALA A 55 -9.86 13.08 12.94
CA ALA A 55 -9.18 14.39 12.93
C ALA A 55 -9.22 15.08 11.56
N GLY A 56 -9.78 14.44 10.52
CA GLY A 56 -9.93 15.02 9.19
C GLY A 56 -8.75 14.80 8.26
N LEU A 57 -7.82 13.88 8.57
CA LEU A 57 -6.77 13.48 7.62
C LEU A 57 -7.42 12.76 6.43
N LYS A 58 -6.97 13.11 5.23
CA LYS A 58 -7.58 12.64 3.98
C LYS A 58 -7.04 11.32 3.48
N ALA A 59 -5.85 10.92 3.95
CA ALA A 59 -5.19 9.67 3.60
C ALA A 59 -4.40 9.12 4.80
N ILE A 60 -3.98 7.87 4.71
CA ILE A 60 -3.16 7.18 5.71
C ILE A 60 -1.88 6.73 5.03
N TYR A 61 -0.73 7.00 5.66
CA TYR A 61 0.56 6.49 5.22
C TYR A 61 0.97 5.25 6.00
N LEU A 62 1.46 4.26 5.30
CA LEU A 62 2.00 3.04 5.88
C LEU A 62 3.50 3.00 5.63
N SER A 63 4.26 3.37 6.66
CA SER A 63 5.71 3.54 6.61
C SER A 63 6.44 2.21 6.78
N GLY A 64 7.33 1.87 5.86
CA GLY A 64 8.23 0.72 5.98
C GLY A 64 9.16 0.83 7.18
N TRP A 65 9.67 2.02 7.45
CA TRP A 65 10.48 2.27 8.65
C TRP A 65 9.73 1.94 9.95
N GLN A 66 8.48 2.35 10.08
CA GLN A 66 7.66 2.03 11.25
C GLN A 66 7.35 0.53 11.35
N ILE A 67 7.14 -0.14 10.21
CA ILE A 67 6.95 -1.59 10.16
C ILE A 67 8.21 -2.29 10.66
N ALA A 68 9.38 -1.92 10.15
CA ALA A 68 10.65 -2.49 10.56
C ALA A 68 10.86 -2.36 12.08
N ALA A 69 10.63 -1.17 12.61
CA ALA A 69 10.87 -0.87 14.01
C ALA A 69 9.90 -1.57 14.96
N ASP A 70 8.60 -1.63 14.63
CA ASP A 70 7.58 -1.85 15.67
C ASP A 70 6.40 -2.74 15.26
N ASN A 71 6.18 -3.00 13.97
CA ASN A 71 4.97 -3.67 13.52
C ASN A 71 5.17 -4.70 12.41
N ASN A 72 6.29 -5.39 12.41
CA ASN A 72 6.53 -6.50 11.50
C ASN A 72 6.04 -7.83 12.09
N LEU A 73 5.85 -8.82 11.22
CA LEU A 73 5.32 -10.13 11.59
C LEU A 73 6.34 -11.03 12.30
N SER A 74 7.62 -10.71 12.27
CA SER A 74 8.62 -11.47 13.02
C SER A 74 8.64 -11.13 14.52
N GLY A 75 7.99 -10.02 14.93
CA GLY A 75 7.94 -9.58 16.31
C GLY A 75 9.25 -9.00 16.84
N GLY A 76 10.25 -8.80 15.99
CA GLY A 76 11.53 -8.17 16.33
C GLY A 76 11.58 -6.71 15.96
N MET A 77 12.53 -5.97 16.54
CA MET A 77 12.89 -4.63 16.11
C MET A 77 14.01 -4.71 15.09
N TYR A 78 13.80 -4.17 13.89
CA TYR A 78 14.82 -4.15 12.83
C TYR A 78 15.17 -2.72 12.44
N PRO A 79 16.39 -2.51 11.95
CA PRO A 79 16.69 -1.28 11.22
C PRO A 79 15.86 -1.25 9.92
N ASP A 80 15.71 -0.04 9.36
CA ASP A 80 15.01 0.17 8.09
C ASP A 80 15.82 -0.35 6.89
N GLN A 81 15.90 -1.66 6.77
CA GLN A 81 16.68 -2.39 5.77
C GLN A 81 15.88 -3.51 5.09
N SER A 82 14.56 -3.52 5.24
CA SER A 82 13.66 -4.50 4.62
C SER A 82 13.99 -5.97 4.95
N ILE A 83 14.49 -6.23 6.15
CA ILE A 83 14.85 -7.59 6.61
C ILE A 83 13.73 -8.27 7.40
N TYR A 84 12.59 -7.64 7.53
CA TYR A 84 11.37 -8.23 8.08
C TYR A 84 10.58 -8.98 6.98
N PRO A 85 9.62 -9.85 7.34
CA PRO A 85 8.80 -10.56 6.37
C PRO A 85 8.03 -9.59 5.44
N ALA A 86 8.14 -9.76 4.12
CA ALA A 86 7.59 -8.85 3.11
C ALA A 86 6.08 -8.62 3.26
N ASN A 87 5.33 -9.62 3.73
CA ASN A 87 3.89 -9.52 3.95
C ASN A 87 3.49 -8.72 5.21
N SER A 88 4.46 -8.19 5.97
CA SER A 88 4.16 -7.36 7.15
C SER A 88 3.36 -6.11 6.81
N GLY A 89 3.72 -5.42 5.72
CA GLY A 89 2.99 -4.25 5.23
C GLY A 89 1.56 -4.59 4.79
N PRO A 90 1.34 -5.56 3.90
CA PRO A 90 0.00 -6.02 3.54
C PRO A 90 -0.88 -6.39 4.73
N GLU A 91 -0.37 -7.13 5.72
CA GLU A 91 -1.15 -7.48 6.91
C GLU A 91 -1.49 -6.25 7.78
N LEU A 92 -0.63 -5.24 7.82
CA LEU A 92 -0.95 -3.98 8.49
C LEU A 92 -2.04 -3.19 7.76
N VAL A 93 -1.99 -3.11 6.42
CA VAL A 93 -3.07 -2.51 5.60
C VAL A 93 -4.40 -3.20 5.91
N LYS A 94 -4.41 -4.52 5.91
CA LYS A 94 -5.61 -5.33 6.21
C LYS A 94 -6.14 -5.07 7.61
N LYS A 95 -5.27 -4.96 8.61
CA LYS A 95 -5.62 -4.63 9.99
C LYS A 95 -6.25 -3.23 10.09
N ILE A 96 -5.68 -2.25 9.41
CA ILE A 96 -6.22 -0.88 9.37
C ILE A 96 -7.59 -0.88 8.70
N ASN A 97 -7.74 -1.48 7.54
CA ASN A 97 -9.00 -1.55 6.81
C ASN A 97 -10.11 -2.24 7.62
N ARG A 98 -9.79 -3.30 8.35
CA ARG A 98 -10.75 -3.97 9.25
C ARG A 98 -11.22 -3.07 10.38
N THR A 99 -10.34 -2.22 10.91
CA THR A 99 -10.72 -1.24 11.94
C THR A 99 -11.61 -0.13 11.37
N LEU A 100 -11.28 0.38 10.18
CA LEU A 100 -12.09 1.39 9.52
C LEU A 100 -13.47 0.84 9.13
N SER A 101 -13.53 -0.40 8.63
CA SER A 101 -14.80 -1.08 8.36
C SER A 101 -15.66 -1.22 9.63
N ARG A 102 -15.04 -1.57 10.75
CA ARG A 102 -15.76 -1.65 12.02
C ARG A 102 -16.29 -0.31 12.50
N ALA A 103 -15.50 0.77 12.30
CA ALA A 103 -15.94 2.13 12.64
C ALA A 103 -17.14 2.57 11.78
N ASP A 104 -17.10 2.26 10.48
CA ASP A 104 -18.20 2.50 9.55
C ASP A 104 -19.47 1.71 9.95
N GLU A 105 -19.33 0.42 10.22
CA GLU A 105 -20.45 -0.45 10.67
C GLU A 105 -21.12 0.09 11.93
N ILE A 106 -20.34 0.59 12.90
CA ILE A 106 -20.89 1.14 14.15
C ILE A 106 -21.66 2.44 13.85
N GLU A 107 -21.09 3.36 13.07
CA GLU A 107 -21.80 4.60 12.72
C GLU A 107 -23.08 4.34 11.92
N VAL A 108 -23.06 3.40 10.99
CA VAL A 108 -24.26 2.99 10.24
C VAL A 108 -25.30 2.39 11.18
N LEU A 109 -24.90 1.56 12.14
CA LEU A 109 -25.81 0.96 13.11
C LEU A 109 -26.47 2.02 14.01
N GLU A 110 -25.70 3.00 14.45
CA GLU A 110 -26.18 4.03 15.38
C GLU A 110 -27.03 5.11 14.68
N ASN A 111 -26.64 5.53 13.47
CA ASN A 111 -27.19 6.69 12.80
C ASN A 111 -27.93 6.37 11.49
N GLY A 112 -27.94 5.11 11.04
CA GLY A 112 -28.49 4.69 9.74
C GLY A 112 -27.58 4.96 8.54
N THR A 113 -26.72 5.95 8.63
CA THR A 113 -25.71 6.31 7.61
C THR A 113 -24.44 6.80 8.31
N PRO A 114 -23.25 6.59 7.72
CA PRO A 114 -22.03 7.13 8.30
C PRO A 114 -21.99 8.67 8.16
N GLU A 115 -21.56 9.35 9.19
CA GLU A 115 -21.37 10.82 9.17
C GLU A 115 -20.13 11.24 8.37
N ARG A 116 -19.19 10.29 8.22
CA ARG A 116 -17.92 10.49 7.52
C ARG A 116 -17.58 9.30 6.64
N ASP A 117 -16.75 9.52 5.64
CA ASP A 117 -16.13 8.43 4.90
C ASP A 117 -14.92 7.88 5.69
N TRP A 118 -15.13 6.75 6.37
CA TRP A 118 -14.09 6.07 7.15
C TRP A 118 -12.97 5.50 6.29
N PHE A 119 -13.25 5.18 5.00
CA PHE A 119 -12.30 4.53 4.11
C PHE A 119 -11.34 5.54 3.47
N ALA A 120 -10.48 6.13 4.32
CA ALA A 120 -9.37 6.93 3.83
C ALA A 120 -8.41 6.06 3.01
N PRO A 121 -7.94 6.52 1.83
CA PRO A 121 -6.98 5.77 1.03
C PRO A 121 -5.68 5.55 1.79
N ILE A 122 -5.13 4.33 1.67
CA ILE A 122 -3.87 3.95 2.30
C ILE A 122 -2.78 3.89 1.24
N ILE A 123 -1.73 4.70 1.41
CA ILE A 123 -0.53 4.67 0.58
C ILE A 123 0.53 3.87 1.34
N ALA A 124 1.02 2.80 0.72
CA ALA A 124 1.91 1.85 1.37
C ALA A 124 3.34 1.94 0.82
N ASP A 125 4.29 1.87 1.72
CA ASP A 125 5.70 1.70 1.41
C ASP A 125 5.96 0.23 1.02
N ALA A 126 6.36 0.01 -0.22
CA ALA A 126 6.79 -1.29 -0.73
C ALA A 126 8.32 -1.45 -0.71
N GLU A 127 9.01 -0.57 0.03
CA GLU A 127 10.46 -0.62 0.18
C GLU A 127 11.16 -0.62 -1.20
N ALA A 128 12.24 -1.38 -1.36
CA ALA A 128 12.85 -1.64 -2.66
C ALA A 128 12.23 -2.87 -3.38
N GLY A 129 11.00 -3.24 -3.05
CA GLY A 129 10.28 -4.38 -3.64
C GLY A 129 10.65 -5.74 -3.08
N PHE A 130 11.46 -5.82 -2.03
CA PHE A 130 11.91 -7.07 -1.38
C PHE A 130 12.66 -8.04 -2.30
N GLY A 131 13.19 -7.57 -3.42
CA GLY A 131 13.93 -8.39 -4.37
C GLY A 131 13.91 -7.80 -5.78
N GLY A 132 13.64 -8.62 -6.77
CA GLY A 132 13.58 -8.22 -8.17
C GLY A 132 12.15 -8.05 -8.69
N VAL A 133 12.02 -8.13 -10.02
CA VAL A 133 10.76 -7.94 -10.77
C VAL A 133 9.62 -8.83 -10.25
N LEU A 134 9.89 -10.10 -9.96
CA LEU A 134 8.87 -11.03 -9.46
C LEU A 134 8.39 -10.65 -8.05
N ASN A 135 9.31 -10.19 -7.20
CA ASN A 135 8.96 -9.72 -5.86
C ASN A 135 8.12 -8.45 -5.92
N ALA A 136 8.47 -7.49 -6.81
CA ALA A 136 7.69 -6.27 -7.02
C ALA A 136 6.25 -6.57 -7.48
N PHE A 137 6.09 -7.56 -8.37
CA PHE A 137 4.79 -8.05 -8.81
C PHE A 137 3.97 -8.62 -7.64
N GLU A 138 4.54 -9.57 -6.89
CA GLU A 138 3.82 -10.27 -5.82
C GLU A 138 3.51 -9.36 -4.63
N ILE A 139 4.43 -8.47 -4.25
CA ILE A 139 4.15 -7.54 -3.13
C ILE A 139 3.04 -6.55 -3.51
N THR A 140 2.99 -6.10 -4.75
CA THR A 140 1.89 -5.23 -5.21
C THR A 140 0.55 -5.95 -5.16
N ARG A 141 0.47 -7.21 -5.60
CA ARG A 141 -0.74 -8.03 -5.47
C ARG A 141 -1.19 -8.14 -4.01
N ASN A 142 -0.26 -8.47 -3.12
CA ASN A 142 -0.55 -8.61 -1.69
C ASN A 142 -1.10 -7.30 -1.09
N TYR A 143 -0.56 -6.15 -1.48
CA TYR A 143 -1.09 -4.85 -1.08
C TYR A 143 -2.50 -4.59 -1.61
N ILE A 144 -2.76 -4.90 -2.88
CA ILE A 144 -4.09 -4.77 -3.50
C ILE A 144 -5.11 -5.67 -2.79
N GLU A 145 -4.77 -6.92 -2.55
CA GLU A 145 -5.63 -7.88 -1.83
C GLU A 145 -5.95 -7.42 -0.41
N SER A 146 -5.03 -6.69 0.20
CA SER A 146 -5.20 -6.09 1.54
C SER A 146 -5.98 -4.77 1.53
N GLY A 147 -6.23 -4.19 0.35
CA GLY A 147 -6.99 -2.96 0.17
C GLY A 147 -6.16 -1.69 0.20
N ALA A 148 -4.87 -1.75 -0.15
CA ALA A 148 -4.04 -0.56 -0.35
C ALA A 148 -4.50 0.21 -1.60
N SER A 149 -4.42 1.54 -1.51
CA SER A 149 -4.86 2.47 -2.57
C SER A 149 -3.73 2.89 -3.50
N GLY A 150 -2.51 2.80 -3.02
CA GLY A 150 -1.30 3.08 -3.76
C GLY A 150 -0.09 2.47 -3.07
N VAL A 151 0.94 2.20 -3.85
CA VAL A 151 2.24 1.72 -3.36
C VAL A 151 3.35 2.54 -3.98
N HIS A 152 4.43 2.75 -3.26
CA HIS A 152 5.63 3.33 -3.82
C HIS A 152 6.83 2.41 -3.64
N PHE A 153 7.78 2.52 -4.55
CA PHE A 153 9.00 1.73 -4.58
C PHE A 153 10.22 2.62 -4.58
N GLU A 154 11.22 2.24 -3.82
CA GLU A 154 12.53 2.87 -3.85
C GLU A 154 13.40 2.24 -4.94
N ASP A 155 14.26 3.05 -5.57
CA ASP A 155 15.24 2.62 -6.58
C ASP A 155 16.54 2.08 -5.97
N GLN A 156 16.50 1.61 -4.74
CA GLN A 156 17.62 0.97 -4.05
C GLN A 156 17.77 -0.51 -4.43
N LEU A 157 19.01 -1.00 -4.33
CA LEU A 157 19.27 -2.44 -4.39
C LEU A 157 18.67 -3.11 -3.14
N ALA A 158 17.68 -3.98 -3.32
CA ALA A 158 16.91 -4.56 -2.21
C ALA A 158 17.78 -5.28 -1.17
N ALA A 159 18.83 -5.97 -1.61
CA ALA A 159 19.76 -6.69 -0.72
C ALA A 159 20.64 -5.76 0.14
N GLU A 160 20.76 -4.47 -0.22
CA GLU A 160 21.58 -3.48 0.46
C GLU A 160 20.79 -2.23 0.85
N LYS A 161 19.48 -2.36 0.94
CA LYS A 161 18.55 -1.27 1.27
C LYS A 161 18.89 -0.64 2.60
N LYS A 162 18.86 0.68 2.64
CA LYS A 162 19.03 1.51 3.85
C LYS A 162 17.88 2.50 3.97
N CYS A 163 17.67 3.00 5.18
CA CYS A 163 16.73 4.09 5.44
C CYS A 163 16.96 5.26 4.48
N GLY A 164 15.88 5.81 3.94
CA GLY A 164 15.91 6.94 3.00
C GLY A 164 16.70 8.15 3.50
N HIS A 165 16.78 8.35 4.81
CA HIS A 165 17.50 9.46 5.46
C HIS A 165 19.02 9.24 5.56
N MET A 166 19.50 8.01 5.33
CA MET A 166 20.92 7.68 5.45
C MET A 166 21.67 7.86 4.13
N GLY A 167 22.95 8.24 4.21
CA GLY A 167 23.86 8.24 3.08
C GLY A 167 24.32 6.83 2.69
N GLY A 168 24.98 6.73 1.51
CA GLY A 168 25.61 5.48 1.04
C GLY A 168 24.59 4.44 0.53
N LYS A 169 23.47 4.87 0.01
CA LYS A 169 22.51 4.00 -0.68
C LYS A 169 23.11 3.43 -1.96
N VAL A 170 22.82 2.18 -2.24
CA VAL A 170 23.17 1.52 -3.50
C VAL A 170 21.94 1.55 -4.40
N LEU A 171 22.02 2.32 -5.49
CA LEU A 171 20.92 2.45 -6.46
C LEU A 171 21.02 1.38 -7.54
N ILE A 172 19.87 0.92 -8.01
CA ILE A 172 19.78 0.04 -9.18
C ILE A 172 19.78 0.87 -10.48
N PRO A 173 20.18 0.28 -11.62
CA PRO A 173 20.07 0.97 -12.91
C PRO A 173 18.61 1.36 -13.21
N VAL A 174 18.39 2.52 -13.81
CA VAL A 174 17.06 3.04 -14.18
C VAL A 174 16.23 2.01 -14.94
N LYS A 175 16.84 1.27 -15.89
CA LYS A 175 16.16 0.21 -16.65
C LYS A 175 15.60 -0.89 -15.74
N GLN A 176 16.32 -1.25 -14.69
CA GLN A 176 15.88 -2.26 -13.73
C GLN A 176 14.72 -1.72 -12.87
N HIS A 177 14.80 -0.46 -12.44
CA HIS A 177 13.69 0.16 -11.69
C HIS A 177 12.42 0.28 -12.52
N ILE A 178 12.55 0.68 -13.80
CA ILE A 178 11.42 0.68 -14.75
C ILE A 178 10.80 -0.72 -14.86
N ALA A 179 11.62 -1.79 -14.94
CA ALA A 179 11.10 -3.15 -14.99
C ALA A 179 10.33 -3.54 -13.70
N ASN A 180 10.80 -3.11 -12.52
CA ASN A 180 10.08 -3.31 -11.26
C ASN A 180 8.74 -2.57 -11.26
N LEU A 181 8.70 -1.31 -11.71
CA LEU A 181 7.47 -0.53 -11.80
C LEU A 181 6.48 -1.09 -12.83
N ASN A 182 6.98 -1.57 -13.97
CA ASN A 182 6.14 -2.27 -14.96
C ASN A 182 5.52 -3.56 -14.38
N ALA A 183 6.26 -4.30 -13.57
CA ALA A 183 5.75 -5.48 -12.89
C ALA A 183 4.68 -5.13 -11.86
N ALA A 184 4.89 -4.09 -11.09
CA ALA A 184 3.90 -3.57 -10.14
C ALA A 184 2.63 -3.10 -10.88
N ARG A 185 2.77 -2.36 -11.98
CA ARG A 185 1.63 -1.93 -12.80
C ARG A 185 0.89 -3.13 -13.41
N LEU A 186 1.60 -4.13 -13.92
CA LEU A 186 0.99 -5.35 -14.42
C LEU A 186 0.17 -6.08 -13.33
N ALA A 187 0.70 -6.16 -12.11
CA ALA A 187 -0.03 -6.74 -10.98
C ALA A 187 -1.36 -6.01 -10.71
N ALA A 188 -1.38 -4.68 -10.79
CA ALA A 188 -2.59 -3.89 -10.63
C ALA A 188 -3.57 -4.08 -11.80
N ASP A 189 -3.09 -4.10 -13.03
CA ASP A 189 -3.92 -4.29 -14.22
C ASP A 189 -4.61 -5.66 -14.24
N ILE A 190 -3.91 -6.75 -13.91
CA ILE A 190 -4.52 -8.08 -13.81
C ILE A 190 -5.48 -8.22 -12.61
N SER A 191 -5.28 -7.41 -11.57
CA SER A 191 -6.18 -7.33 -10.41
C SER A 191 -7.40 -6.44 -10.68
N GLY A 192 -7.42 -5.72 -11.78
CA GLY A 192 -8.51 -4.83 -12.17
C GLY A 192 -8.65 -3.60 -11.26
N THR A 193 -7.54 -3.07 -10.75
CA THR A 193 -7.52 -1.89 -9.89
C THR A 193 -6.62 -0.79 -10.46
N PRO A 194 -6.94 0.49 -10.22
CA PRO A 194 -6.08 1.60 -10.62
C PRO A 194 -4.94 1.89 -9.63
N THR A 195 -4.70 0.99 -8.68
CA THR A 195 -3.67 1.12 -7.62
C THR A 195 -2.30 1.49 -8.17
#